data_42fa6883316ea87e1bbf870c33adfad5
#
_entry.id   42fa6883316ea87e1bbf870c33adfad5
#
_cell.length_a   1.000
_cell.length_b   1.000
_cell.length_c   1.000
_cell.angle_alpha   90.00
_cell.angle_beta   90.00
_cell.angle_gamma   90.00
#
_symmetry.space_group_name_H-M   'P 1'
#
loop_
_entity.id
_entity.type
_entity.pdbx_description
1 polymer ?
#
loop_
_entity_poly.entity_id
_entity_poly.type
_entity_poly.pdbx_seq_one_letter_code
_entity_poly.pdbx_strand_id
1 'polypeptide(L)'
;MESTRKARIAGAALAALGVTAVVLTGCSGSGGGTSSSNGSGGGTYTLWDPYPDRDATSTWAKAIDACASDLGITIKRNAGNTGDTVKDLTTAAPNLPDIAMVDNPKVSTLADAGLLTTTKENGLDVSDIQANILTAGQIDGKTYGVPVGANTLGLYYNPTVLSAAGVDISSVKDWDSLTAALKKVVAAGKKGITFSAVGTEEGSFQFLPWFWGAGADLTKLDSDKAVQALTLWTDWVKQGLAPNSVLQNTQGTSWDEFKTGQFAFAENGSWFKADADKAGYKVLQLFGPDGSAAPAPTGGEFITIPVQKDTARYATSVKIVKCLTKGDAGANALGYIAPTKAGQDAQPKEDPTLQFWVTAVAAAKPRTADNLGIKYGTISEQLYTAVQNSLSGASTP
;
A
#
# COMPACT_ATOMS: atom_id res chain seq x y z
N MET A 1 30.74 35.59 36.97
CA MET A 1 29.75 36.65 36.91
C MET A 1 28.42 35.98 36.57
N GLU A 2 27.87 35.40 37.49
CA GLU A 2 26.70 35.60 38.39
C GLU A 2 25.72 36.69 37.95
N SER A 3 24.50 36.31 37.68
CA SER A 3 23.33 37.06 38.14
C SER A 3 22.08 36.18 38.10
N THR A 4 21.74 35.67 39.25
CA THR A 4 20.46 35.16 39.72
C THR A 4 19.37 36.26 39.76
N ARG A 5 18.12 35.94 39.42
CA ARG A 5 16.95 36.59 40.04
C ARG A 5 15.73 35.66 40.19
N LYS A 6 15.35 35.61 41.43
CA LYS A 6 14.33 34.83 42.11
C LYS A 6 12.88 35.21 41.75
N ALA A 7 12.07 34.22 41.90
CA ALA A 7 10.65 34.09 42.26
C ALA A 7 9.83 35.31 42.81
N ARG A 8 8.55 35.35 42.50
CA ARG A 8 7.48 35.80 43.41
C ARG A 8 6.20 34.99 43.23
N ILE A 9 5.80 34.42 44.34
CA ILE A 9 4.51 33.77 44.64
C ILE A 9 3.58 34.82 45.25
N ALA A 10 2.33 34.82 44.87
CA ALA A 10 1.17 35.27 45.65
C ALA A 10 -0.10 34.79 44.88
N GLY A 11 -1.10 34.11 45.41
CA GLY A 11 -1.67 34.07 46.72
C GLY A 11 -3.18 34.19 46.57
N ALA A 12 -3.90 33.10 46.70
CA ALA A 12 -5.24 32.84 47.20
C ALA A 12 -6.38 33.91 47.12
N ALA A 13 -7.57 33.44 46.68
CA ALA A 13 -8.84 33.74 47.38
C ALA A 13 -9.91 32.70 47.00
N LEU A 14 -10.44 32.08 48.05
CA LEU A 14 -11.67 31.25 48.07
C LEU A 14 -12.92 32.14 47.96
N ALA A 15 -13.98 31.65 47.33
CA ALA A 15 -15.34 31.99 47.68
C ALA A 15 -16.27 30.79 47.38
N ALA A 16 -16.97 30.37 48.40
CA ALA A 16 -17.87 29.22 48.44
C ALA A 16 -19.35 29.66 48.26
N LEU A 17 -20.20 28.64 48.08
CA LEU A 17 -21.64 28.55 48.39
C LEU A 17 -22.65 28.77 47.27
N GLY A 18 -23.46 27.72 47.09
CA GLY A 18 -24.74 27.74 46.38
C GLY A 18 -25.30 26.35 46.10
N VAL A 19 -25.70 25.62 47.15
CA VAL A 19 -26.49 24.37 47.05
C VAL A 19 -27.94 24.73 46.83
N THR A 20 -28.56 24.24 45.75
CA THR A 20 -30.02 24.17 45.60
C THR A 20 -30.40 22.72 45.23
N ALA A 21 -31.02 22.04 46.19
CA ALA A 21 -31.64 20.74 46.03
C ALA A 21 -33.03 20.92 45.39
N VAL A 22 -33.30 20.16 44.33
CA VAL A 22 -34.66 19.98 43.82
C VAL A 22 -35.05 18.51 43.99
N VAL A 23 -36.08 18.30 44.78
CA VAL A 23 -36.71 17.02 45.07
C VAL A 23 -37.61 16.62 43.90
N LEU A 24 -37.41 15.45 43.34
CA LEU A 24 -38.29 14.81 42.35
C LEU A 24 -39.08 13.69 43.01
N THR A 25 -40.38 13.90 43.07
CA THR A 25 -41.38 12.89 43.42
C THR A 25 -41.56 11.90 42.30
N GLY A 26 -41.54 10.63 42.65
CA GLY A 26 -41.75 9.51 41.74
C GLY A 26 -43.19 9.28 41.34
N CYS A 27 -43.40 8.61 40.22
CA CYS A 27 -44.58 7.81 39.92
C CYS A 27 -44.17 6.48 39.34
N SER A 28 -44.50 5.42 40.01
CA SER A 28 -44.38 4.04 39.61
C SER A 28 -45.46 3.71 38.57
N GLY A 29 -45.04 3.03 37.49
CA GLY A 29 -45.95 2.40 36.54
C GLY A 29 -45.29 1.12 36.02
N SER A 30 -45.73 -0.03 36.53
CA SER A 30 -45.37 -1.36 36.07
C SER A 30 -46.07 -1.68 34.76
N GLY A 31 -45.23 -2.14 33.79
CA GLY A 31 -45.74 -2.69 32.55
C GLY A 31 -44.62 -3.50 31.89
N GLY A 32 -44.63 -4.83 32.10
CA GLY A 32 -43.72 -5.74 31.47
C GLY A 32 -43.95 -5.82 29.96
N GLY A 33 -42.88 -5.69 29.22
CA GLY A 33 -42.83 -5.96 27.81
C GLY A 33 -41.37 -6.26 27.47
N THR A 34 -41.03 -7.53 27.48
CA THR A 34 -39.78 -8.03 26.85
C THR A 34 -39.87 -7.80 25.36
N SER A 35 -39.53 -6.61 24.93
CA SER A 35 -39.22 -6.35 23.53
C SER A 35 -37.78 -6.79 23.30
N SER A 36 -37.63 -7.96 22.70
CA SER A 36 -36.41 -8.31 22.00
C SER A 36 -36.20 -7.30 20.87
N SER A 37 -35.55 -6.21 21.16
CA SER A 37 -35.07 -5.32 20.11
C SER A 37 -33.93 -6.07 19.39
N ASN A 38 -34.27 -6.71 18.25
CA ASN A 38 -33.29 -6.88 17.19
C ASN A 38 -32.83 -5.47 16.81
N GLY A 39 -31.89 -4.93 17.56
CA GLY A 39 -31.31 -3.63 17.32
C GLY A 39 -30.50 -3.67 16.06
N SER A 40 -31.06 -3.21 14.94
CA SER A 40 -30.31 -2.56 13.91
C SER A 40 -29.70 -1.30 14.56
N GLY A 41 -28.54 -1.48 15.23
CA GLY A 41 -28.00 -0.45 16.07
C GLY A 41 -27.08 0.48 15.27
N GLY A 42 -27.45 1.72 15.17
CA GLY A 42 -26.55 2.82 14.83
C GLY A 42 -25.42 2.93 15.84
N GLY A 43 -24.28 2.28 15.58
CA GLY A 43 -23.04 2.41 16.35
C GLY A 43 -21.99 3.16 15.55
N THR A 44 -20.96 3.67 16.26
CA THR A 44 -19.76 4.22 15.60
C THR A 44 -18.67 3.18 15.56
N TYR A 45 -18.14 2.94 14.35
CA TYR A 45 -17.03 2.03 14.05
C TYR A 45 -15.86 2.82 13.51
N THR A 46 -14.65 2.33 13.71
CA THR A 46 -13.41 2.99 13.26
C THR A 46 -12.74 2.18 12.16
N LEU A 47 -12.34 2.86 11.09
CA LEU A 47 -11.59 2.29 9.98
C LEU A 47 -10.29 3.08 9.80
N TRP A 48 -9.17 2.37 9.88
CA TRP A 48 -7.86 2.95 9.57
C TRP A 48 -7.39 2.46 8.22
N ASP A 49 -6.93 3.39 7.35
CA ASP A 49 -6.40 3.06 6.03
C ASP A 49 -5.15 3.89 5.67
N PRO A 50 -4.33 3.41 4.71
CA PRO A 50 -3.07 4.05 4.33
C PRO A 50 -3.22 5.09 3.20
N TYR A 51 -4.37 5.78 3.08
CA TYR A 51 -4.66 6.67 1.96
C TYR A 51 -4.97 8.11 2.40
N PRO A 52 -3.97 8.86 2.91
CA PRO A 52 -4.20 10.23 3.36
C PRO A 52 -4.55 11.19 2.22
N ASP A 53 -4.21 10.84 0.98
CA ASP A 53 -4.53 11.58 -0.25
C ASP A 53 -5.96 11.35 -0.76
N ARG A 54 -6.66 10.35 -0.23
CA ARG A 54 -8.05 10.04 -0.57
C ARG A 54 -9.00 10.80 0.34
N ASP A 55 -9.24 12.07 0.04
CA ASP A 55 -10.14 12.94 0.80
C ASP A 55 -11.62 12.51 0.71
N ALA A 56 -12.53 13.27 1.32
CA ALA A 56 -13.97 12.98 1.35
C ALA A 56 -14.63 12.97 -0.04
N THR A 57 -14.01 13.54 -1.06
CA THR A 57 -14.53 13.56 -2.45
C THR A 57 -14.15 12.32 -3.25
N SER A 58 -13.17 11.55 -2.76
CA SER A 58 -12.64 10.37 -3.44
C SER A 58 -13.68 9.25 -3.56
N THR A 59 -13.50 8.39 -4.55
CA THR A 59 -14.32 7.18 -4.75
C THR A 59 -14.21 6.23 -3.56
N TRP A 60 -13.03 6.14 -2.93
CA TRP A 60 -12.82 5.32 -1.74
C TRP A 60 -13.61 5.84 -0.53
N ALA A 61 -13.54 7.15 -0.21
CA ALA A 61 -14.33 7.72 0.87
C ALA A 61 -15.83 7.53 0.64
N LYS A 62 -16.31 7.74 -0.57
CA LYS A 62 -17.71 7.50 -0.94
C LYS A 62 -18.13 6.04 -0.80
N ALA A 63 -17.24 5.07 -1.09
CA ALA A 63 -17.52 3.65 -0.87
C ALA A 63 -17.69 3.33 0.62
N ILE A 64 -16.86 3.92 1.48
CA ILE A 64 -16.99 3.79 2.95
C ILE A 64 -18.31 4.40 3.42
N ASP A 65 -18.66 5.59 2.95
CA ASP A 65 -19.91 6.28 3.33
C ASP A 65 -21.15 5.50 2.87
N ALA A 66 -21.11 4.93 1.67
CA ALA A 66 -22.18 4.07 1.16
C ALA A 66 -22.37 2.85 2.05
N CYS A 67 -21.28 2.15 2.42
CA CYS A 67 -21.34 1.02 3.33
C CYS A 67 -21.86 1.43 4.73
N ALA A 68 -21.47 2.58 5.24
CA ALA A 68 -21.97 3.10 6.50
C ALA A 68 -23.50 3.34 6.45
N SER A 69 -23.97 3.95 5.36
CA SER A 69 -25.38 4.20 5.10
C SER A 69 -26.19 2.90 4.99
N ASP A 70 -25.73 1.94 4.18
CA ASP A 70 -26.39 0.66 3.95
C ASP A 70 -26.53 -0.16 5.24
N LEU A 71 -25.52 -0.05 6.13
CA LEU A 71 -25.52 -0.76 7.41
C LEU A 71 -26.21 0.02 8.55
N GLY A 72 -26.62 1.27 8.33
CA GLY A 72 -27.25 2.13 9.34
C GLY A 72 -26.28 2.47 10.50
N ILE A 73 -24.99 2.64 10.22
CA ILE A 73 -23.93 2.93 11.20
C ILE A 73 -23.16 4.19 10.83
N THR A 74 -22.26 4.62 11.71
CA THR A 74 -21.24 5.64 11.41
C THR A 74 -19.88 4.96 11.32
N ILE A 75 -19.12 5.21 10.24
CA ILE A 75 -17.72 4.79 10.13
C ILE A 75 -16.84 6.05 10.27
N LYS A 76 -16.01 6.08 11.32
CA LYS A 76 -14.98 7.11 11.49
C LYS A 76 -13.70 6.61 10.84
N ARG A 77 -13.35 7.21 9.70
CA ARG A 77 -12.12 6.94 8.98
C ARG A 77 -10.95 7.70 9.61
N ASN A 78 -9.80 7.03 9.76
CA ASN A 78 -8.51 7.60 10.09
C ASN A 78 -7.52 7.18 9.00
N ALA A 79 -7.11 8.13 8.17
CA ALA A 79 -6.18 7.89 7.06
C ALA A 79 -4.77 8.29 7.50
N GLY A 80 -3.85 7.33 7.47
CA GLY A 80 -2.43 7.51 7.79
C GLY A 80 -1.55 7.06 6.63
N ASN A 81 -0.23 7.14 6.78
CA ASN A 81 0.70 6.57 5.82
C ASN A 81 0.89 5.06 6.08
N THR A 82 1.22 4.30 5.03
CA THR A 82 1.40 2.84 5.11
C THR A 82 2.39 2.41 6.19
N GLY A 83 3.53 3.12 6.32
CA GLY A 83 4.54 2.83 7.34
C GLY A 83 4.06 3.11 8.76
N ASP A 84 3.25 4.14 8.95
CA ASP A 84 2.72 4.54 10.25
C ASP A 84 1.61 3.61 10.73
N THR A 85 0.80 3.06 9.83
CA THR A 85 -0.34 2.19 10.18
C THR A 85 0.08 1.00 11.04
N VAL A 86 1.19 0.33 10.72
CA VAL A 86 1.70 -0.81 11.53
C VAL A 86 2.16 -0.35 12.89
N LYS A 87 2.92 0.75 12.95
CA LYS A 87 3.40 1.34 14.19
C LYS A 87 2.22 1.76 15.07
N ASP A 88 1.23 2.43 14.48
CA ASP A 88 0.06 2.92 15.18
C ASP A 88 -0.80 1.77 15.71
N LEU A 89 -1.02 0.70 14.94
CA LEU A 89 -1.71 -0.50 15.41
C LEU A 89 -0.98 -1.16 16.58
N THR A 90 0.35 -1.29 16.49
CA THR A 90 1.15 -1.87 17.57
C THR A 90 1.12 -1.01 18.83
N THR A 91 1.13 0.32 18.67
CA THR A 91 1.11 1.28 19.79
C THR A 91 -0.28 1.46 20.39
N ALA A 92 -1.33 1.36 19.57
CA ALA A 92 -2.72 1.53 20.00
C ALA A 92 -3.25 0.35 20.82
N ALA A 93 -2.59 -0.80 20.81
CA ALA A 93 -3.02 -1.94 21.62
C ALA A 93 -3.13 -1.53 23.09
N PRO A 94 -4.25 -1.82 23.76
CA PRO A 94 -5.38 -2.66 23.39
C PRO A 94 -6.60 -1.91 22.78
N ASN A 95 -6.46 -0.70 22.28
CA ASN A 95 -7.54 0.12 21.73
C ASN A 95 -7.47 0.18 20.20
N LEU A 96 -7.49 -1.00 19.58
CA LEU A 96 -7.40 -1.17 18.14
C LEU A 96 -8.68 -0.69 17.43
N PRO A 97 -8.58 -0.26 16.14
CA PRO A 97 -9.76 0.07 15.33
C PRO A 97 -10.58 -1.19 15.03
N ASP A 98 -11.82 -0.99 14.61
CA ASP A 98 -12.69 -2.10 14.20
C ASP A 98 -12.24 -2.74 12.88
N ILE A 99 -11.71 -1.92 12.00
CA ILE A 99 -11.17 -2.30 10.70
C ILE A 99 -9.81 -1.61 10.51
N ALA A 100 -8.83 -2.36 10.04
CA ALA A 100 -7.55 -1.81 9.61
C ALA A 100 -7.21 -2.31 8.21
N MET A 101 -6.88 -1.39 7.30
CA MET A 101 -6.28 -1.73 6.02
C MET A 101 -4.77 -1.72 6.15
N VAL A 102 -4.16 -2.81 5.76
CA VAL A 102 -2.73 -3.07 5.98
C VAL A 102 -2.07 -3.50 4.68
N ASP A 103 -0.96 -2.86 4.33
CA ASP A 103 -0.12 -3.29 3.20
C ASP A 103 0.24 -4.77 3.37
N ASN A 104 0.13 -5.52 2.28
CA ASN A 104 0.13 -6.98 2.30
C ASN A 104 1.32 -7.62 3.04
N PRO A 105 2.59 -7.17 2.94
CA PRO A 105 3.69 -7.80 3.64
C PRO A 105 3.67 -7.55 5.17
N LYS A 106 2.86 -6.60 5.63
CA LYS A 106 2.74 -6.26 7.06
C LYS A 106 1.67 -7.08 7.78
N VAL A 107 0.79 -7.75 7.04
CA VAL A 107 -0.24 -8.63 7.63
C VAL A 107 0.40 -9.71 8.49
N SER A 108 1.47 -10.35 8.01
CA SER A 108 2.19 -11.39 8.76
C SER A 108 2.78 -10.86 10.07
N THR A 109 3.34 -9.66 10.07
CA THR A 109 3.91 -9.02 11.28
C THR A 109 2.83 -8.76 12.34
N LEU A 110 1.68 -8.23 11.93
CA LEU A 110 0.58 -7.94 12.86
C LEU A 110 -0.12 -9.23 13.34
N ALA A 111 -0.20 -10.25 12.49
CA ALA A 111 -0.75 -11.55 12.85
C ALA A 111 0.14 -12.26 13.88
N ASP A 112 1.47 -12.25 13.68
CA ASP A 112 2.44 -12.80 14.63
C ASP A 112 2.41 -12.09 15.99
N ALA A 113 2.20 -10.77 15.97
CA ALA A 113 1.98 -9.98 17.18
C ALA A 113 0.63 -10.25 17.89
N GLY A 114 -0.23 -11.11 17.34
CA GLY A 114 -1.54 -11.43 17.89
C GLY A 114 -2.55 -10.30 17.81
N LEU A 115 -2.37 -9.34 16.90
CA LEU A 115 -3.21 -8.15 16.78
C LEU A 115 -4.38 -8.33 15.81
N LEU A 116 -4.39 -9.40 15.01
CA LEU A 116 -5.41 -9.66 13.99
C LEU A 116 -6.18 -10.95 14.26
N THR A 117 -7.45 -10.96 13.88
CA THR A 117 -8.28 -12.17 13.83
C THR A 117 -8.22 -12.82 12.44
N THR A 118 -8.45 -14.12 12.36
CA THR A 118 -8.45 -14.85 11.09
C THR A 118 -9.77 -14.67 10.32
N THR A 119 -9.71 -14.84 9.00
CA THR A 119 -10.91 -14.88 8.15
C THR A 119 -11.85 -16.01 8.56
N LYS A 120 -11.30 -17.17 8.99
CA LYS A 120 -12.07 -18.33 9.44
C LYS A 120 -12.86 -18.03 10.72
N GLU A 121 -12.25 -17.38 11.71
CA GLU A 121 -12.93 -16.97 12.95
C GLU A 121 -14.09 -16.02 12.67
N ASN A 122 -13.94 -15.16 11.67
CA ASN A 122 -14.92 -14.17 11.27
C ASN A 122 -15.95 -14.69 10.23
N GLY A 123 -15.86 -15.92 9.78
CA GLY A 123 -16.74 -16.46 8.73
C GLY A 123 -16.68 -15.67 7.41
N LEU A 124 -15.48 -15.18 7.07
CA LEU A 124 -15.20 -14.52 5.80
C LEU A 124 -14.71 -15.56 4.79
N ASP A 125 -15.41 -15.66 3.65
CA ASP A 125 -15.01 -16.52 2.54
C ASP A 125 -13.98 -15.79 1.66
N VAL A 126 -12.90 -16.47 1.34
CA VAL A 126 -11.80 -15.98 0.50
C VAL A 126 -11.43 -17.01 -0.58
N SER A 127 -12.31 -17.97 -0.85
CA SER A 127 -12.05 -19.09 -1.76
C SER A 127 -11.97 -18.69 -3.24
N ASP A 128 -12.54 -17.56 -3.62
CA ASP A 128 -12.53 -16.99 -4.97
C ASP A 128 -11.35 -16.05 -5.24
N ILE A 129 -10.55 -15.76 -4.21
CA ILE A 129 -9.38 -14.88 -4.32
C ILE A 129 -8.22 -15.62 -5.01
N GLN A 130 -7.54 -14.93 -5.93
CA GLN A 130 -6.35 -15.46 -6.60
C GLN A 130 -5.25 -15.81 -5.60
N ALA A 131 -4.65 -16.99 -5.74
CA ALA A 131 -3.71 -17.54 -4.77
C ALA A 131 -2.48 -16.64 -4.55
N ASN A 132 -1.91 -16.07 -5.62
CA ASN A 132 -0.76 -15.17 -5.52
C ASN A 132 -1.07 -13.84 -4.80
N ILE A 133 -2.34 -13.44 -4.73
CA ILE A 133 -2.79 -12.28 -3.96
C ILE A 133 -3.05 -12.70 -2.51
N LEU A 134 -3.79 -13.80 -2.32
CA LEU A 134 -4.20 -14.27 -0.99
C LEU A 134 -3.01 -14.66 -0.10
N THR A 135 -1.98 -15.29 -0.69
CA THR A 135 -0.79 -15.78 0.03
C THR A 135 -0.09 -14.66 0.82
N ALA A 136 -0.14 -13.42 0.37
CA ALA A 136 0.45 -12.30 1.08
C ALA A 136 -0.20 -12.02 2.45
N GLY A 137 -1.47 -12.40 2.63
CA GLY A 137 -2.20 -12.31 3.90
C GLY A 137 -2.19 -13.59 4.73
N GLN A 138 -1.33 -14.55 4.40
CA GLN A 138 -1.28 -15.86 5.07
C GLN A 138 -0.03 -16.02 5.91
N ILE A 139 -0.21 -16.63 7.09
CA ILE A 139 0.87 -17.10 7.98
C ILE A 139 0.43 -18.41 8.63
N ASP A 140 1.30 -19.43 8.65
CA ASP A 140 1.04 -20.75 9.24
C ASP A 140 -0.29 -21.38 8.77
N GLY A 141 -0.60 -21.23 7.50
CA GLY A 141 -1.83 -21.77 6.89
C GLY A 141 -3.12 -21.07 7.28
N LYS A 142 -3.05 -19.95 7.99
CA LYS A 142 -4.20 -19.12 8.36
C LYS A 142 -4.19 -17.82 7.54
N THR A 143 -5.38 -17.34 7.18
CA THR A 143 -5.56 -16.07 6.46
C THR A 143 -6.06 -14.98 7.41
N TYR A 144 -5.45 -13.80 7.37
CA TYR A 144 -5.70 -12.66 8.25
C TYR A 144 -6.15 -11.43 7.46
N GLY A 145 -7.38 -11.44 6.98
CA GLY A 145 -7.98 -10.35 6.22
C GLY A 145 -8.35 -10.73 4.79
N VAL A 146 -9.03 -9.82 4.14
CA VAL A 146 -9.50 -9.96 2.76
C VAL A 146 -8.80 -8.92 1.91
N PRO A 147 -8.10 -9.27 0.83
CA PRO A 147 -7.49 -8.28 -0.05
C PRO A 147 -8.57 -7.39 -0.66
N VAL A 148 -8.41 -6.07 -0.53
CA VAL A 148 -9.34 -5.11 -1.12
C VAL A 148 -9.19 -5.05 -2.64
N GLY A 149 -8.01 -5.33 -3.13
CA GLY A 149 -7.60 -5.34 -4.52
C GLY A 149 -6.12 -5.64 -4.62
N ALA A 150 -5.59 -5.66 -5.81
CA ALA A 150 -4.17 -5.87 -6.06
C ALA A 150 -3.61 -4.82 -7.00
N ASN A 151 -2.34 -4.52 -6.82
CA ASN A 151 -1.56 -3.67 -7.71
C ASN A 151 -0.18 -4.29 -7.95
N THR A 152 0.54 -3.77 -8.92
CA THR A 152 1.92 -4.18 -9.21
C THR A 152 2.63 -3.10 -10.02
N LEU A 153 3.89 -3.32 -10.37
CA LEU A 153 4.75 -2.38 -11.08
C LEU A 153 4.81 -2.68 -12.59
N GLY A 154 5.09 -1.62 -13.34
CA GLY A 154 5.41 -1.66 -14.76
C GLY A 154 6.38 -0.54 -15.13
N LEU A 155 6.95 -0.62 -16.32
CA LEU A 155 7.84 0.40 -16.86
C LEU A 155 7.06 1.35 -17.75
N TYR A 156 6.65 2.50 -17.20
CA TYR A 156 6.03 3.55 -17.98
C TYR A 156 7.04 4.22 -18.92
N TYR A 157 6.58 4.65 -20.08
CA TYR A 157 7.40 5.42 -21.01
C TYR A 157 6.64 6.59 -21.63
N ASN A 158 7.38 7.62 -21.99
CA ASN A 158 6.88 8.81 -22.66
C ASN A 158 7.21 8.73 -24.17
N PRO A 159 6.21 8.45 -25.04
CA PRO A 159 6.46 8.30 -26.48
C PRO A 159 7.05 9.56 -27.12
N THR A 160 6.68 10.76 -26.62
CA THR A 160 7.18 12.03 -27.14
C THR A 160 8.68 12.19 -26.89
N VAL A 161 9.14 11.86 -25.68
CA VAL A 161 10.57 11.94 -25.33
C VAL A 161 11.38 10.92 -26.11
N LEU A 162 10.87 9.69 -26.22
CA LEU A 162 11.55 8.63 -27.01
C LEU A 162 11.68 9.01 -28.49
N SER A 163 10.60 9.50 -29.10
CA SER A 163 10.60 9.97 -30.48
C SER A 163 11.61 11.09 -30.71
N ALA A 164 11.64 12.08 -29.80
CA ALA A 164 12.58 13.21 -29.88
C ALA A 164 14.06 12.74 -29.76
N ALA A 165 14.31 11.65 -29.05
CA ALA A 165 15.64 11.04 -28.91
C ALA A 165 15.96 9.99 -30.00
N GLY A 166 15.07 9.76 -30.98
CA GLY A 166 15.24 8.75 -32.01
C GLY A 166 15.29 7.32 -31.47
N VAL A 167 14.54 7.05 -30.38
CA VAL A 167 14.43 5.73 -29.78
C VAL A 167 13.15 5.05 -30.25
N ASP A 168 13.29 3.89 -30.89
CA ASP A 168 12.18 2.99 -31.17
C ASP A 168 11.93 2.11 -29.94
N ILE A 169 10.75 2.25 -29.33
CA ILE A 169 10.38 1.47 -28.15
C ILE A 169 10.37 -0.03 -28.39
N SER A 170 10.09 -0.48 -29.61
CA SER A 170 10.12 -1.90 -29.96
C SER A 170 11.51 -2.54 -29.88
N SER A 171 12.55 -1.71 -29.84
CA SER A 171 13.95 -2.15 -29.66
C SER A 171 14.32 -2.35 -28.19
N VAL A 172 13.49 -1.88 -27.22
CA VAL A 172 13.75 -1.98 -25.79
C VAL A 172 13.16 -3.29 -25.28
N LYS A 173 14.02 -4.30 -25.05
CA LYS A 173 13.59 -5.68 -24.75
C LYS A 173 14.30 -6.31 -23.56
N ASP A 174 15.42 -5.76 -23.14
CA ASP A 174 16.30 -6.26 -22.08
C ASP A 174 17.05 -5.09 -21.43
N TRP A 175 17.85 -5.37 -20.42
CA TRP A 175 18.59 -4.34 -19.69
C TRP A 175 19.58 -3.57 -20.54
N ASP A 176 20.25 -4.25 -21.47
CA ASP A 176 21.26 -3.63 -22.34
C ASP A 176 20.60 -2.66 -23.33
N SER A 177 19.51 -3.07 -23.97
CA SER A 177 18.74 -2.22 -24.89
C SER A 177 18.05 -1.06 -24.17
N LEU A 178 17.54 -1.26 -22.95
CA LEU A 178 17.02 -0.17 -22.12
C LEU A 178 18.13 0.82 -21.77
N THR A 179 19.29 0.34 -21.32
CA THR A 179 20.44 1.19 -20.99
C THR A 179 20.93 1.98 -22.23
N ALA A 180 20.94 1.33 -23.42
CA ALA A 180 21.27 2.00 -24.67
C ALA A 180 20.24 3.09 -25.03
N ALA A 181 18.94 2.82 -24.81
CA ALA A 181 17.88 3.81 -24.98
C ALA A 181 18.05 5.00 -24.04
N LEU A 182 18.34 4.75 -22.76
CA LEU A 182 18.59 5.80 -21.77
C LEU A 182 19.77 6.70 -22.17
N LYS A 183 20.87 6.11 -22.68
CA LYS A 183 22.03 6.87 -23.17
C LYS A 183 21.67 7.78 -24.35
N LYS A 184 20.87 7.29 -25.31
CA LYS A 184 20.38 8.12 -26.44
C LYS A 184 19.49 9.28 -25.94
N VAL A 185 18.60 9.01 -25.00
CA VAL A 185 17.71 10.02 -24.41
C VAL A 185 18.51 11.12 -23.71
N VAL A 186 19.49 10.73 -22.89
CA VAL A 186 20.34 11.71 -22.18
C VAL A 186 21.22 12.51 -23.16
N ALA A 187 21.76 11.86 -24.19
CA ALA A 187 22.51 12.56 -25.25
C ALA A 187 21.66 13.55 -26.04
N ALA A 188 20.35 13.32 -26.14
CA ALA A 188 19.37 14.26 -26.73
C ALA A 188 18.94 15.38 -25.75
N GLY A 189 19.59 15.52 -24.58
CA GLY A 189 19.27 16.56 -23.59
C GLY A 189 17.98 16.32 -22.80
N LYS A 190 17.50 15.08 -22.78
CA LYS A 190 16.35 14.64 -21.99
C LYS A 190 16.79 13.82 -20.78
N LYS A 191 15.88 13.48 -19.88
CA LYS A 191 16.16 12.66 -18.69
C LYS A 191 15.81 11.20 -18.99
N GLY A 192 16.64 10.27 -18.50
CA GLY A 192 16.50 8.85 -18.78
C GLY A 192 15.34 8.20 -18.04
N ILE A 193 15.63 7.66 -16.85
CA ILE A 193 14.65 6.94 -16.01
C ILE A 193 14.57 7.55 -14.63
N THR A 194 13.37 7.50 -14.03
CA THR A 194 13.15 7.77 -12.61
C THR A 194 12.40 6.62 -11.93
N PHE A 195 12.64 6.45 -10.65
CA PHE A 195 12.05 5.42 -9.78
C PHE A 195 12.19 5.82 -8.30
N SER A 196 11.59 5.05 -7.40
CA SER A 196 11.81 5.20 -5.96
C SER A 196 12.92 4.25 -5.51
N ALA A 197 14.02 4.82 -5.00
CA ALA A 197 15.06 4.08 -4.29
C ALA A 197 15.19 4.59 -2.84
N VAL A 198 14.13 5.18 -2.29
CA VAL A 198 14.11 5.67 -0.91
C VAL A 198 14.39 4.55 0.09
N GLY A 199 15.04 4.88 1.21
CA GLY A 199 15.42 3.93 2.27
C GLY A 199 14.22 3.41 3.08
N THR A 200 13.19 2.92 2.41
CA THR A 200 11.97 2.33 2.98
C THR A 200 11.48 1.15 2.14
N GLU A 201 10.38 0.52 2.57
CA GLU A 201 9.71 -0.54 1.80
C GLU A 201 9.39 -0.14 0.36
N GLU A 202 9.11 1.14 0.07
CA GLU A 202 8.88 1.59 -1.31
C GLU A 202 10.10 1.37 -2.20
N GLY A 203 11.31 1.61 -1.69
CA GLY A 203 12.55 1.36 -2.43
C GLY A 203 12.79 -0.13 -2.66
N SER A 204 12.54 -0.98 -1.66
CA SER A 204 12.61 -2.45 -1.87
C SER A 204 11.58 -2.90 -2.89
N PHE A 205 10.34 -2.43 -2.77
CA PHE A 205 9.24 -2.78 -3.66
C PHE A 205 9.60 -2.52 -5.14
N GLN A 206 10.19 -1.35 -5.42
CA GLN A 206 10.61 -1.01 -6.79
C GLN A 206 11.89 -1.72 -7.23
N PHE A 207 12.76 -2.11 -6.30
CA PHE A 207 13.95 -2.87 -6.67
C PHE A 207 13.66 -4.35 -6.98
N LEU A 208 12.61 -4.93 -6.41
CA LEU A 208 12.30 -6.35 -6.54
C LEU A 208 12.14 -6.86 -7.99
N PRO A 209 11.51 -6.15 -8.94
CA PRO A 209 11.43 -6.64 -10.32
C PRO A 209 12.81 -6.84 -10.97
N TRP A 210 13.75 -5.96 -10.68
CA TRP A 210 15.12 -6.05 -11.19
C TRP A 210 15.88 -7.18 -10.51
N PHE A 211 15.71 -7.31 -9.20
CA PHE A 211 16.27 -8.38 -8.39
C PHE A 211 15.79 -9.76 -8.86
N TRP A 212 14.50 -9.97 -8.97
CA TRP A 212 13.92 -11.23 -9.47
C TRP A 212 14.14 -11.44 -10.97
N GLY A 213 14.15 -10.38 -11.76
CA GLY A 213 14.45 -10.41 -13.18
C GLY A 213 15.87 -10.90 -13.47
N ALA A 214 16.83 -10.60 -12.59
CA ALA A 214 18.17 -11.20 -12.62
C ALA A 214 18.19 -12.69 -12.25
N GLY A 215 17.10 -13.21 -11.67
CA GLY A 215 17.03 -14.58 -11.12
C GLY A 215 17.57 -14.67 -9.69
N ALA A 216 17.60 -13.54 -8.95
CA ALA A 216 17.98 -13.53 -7.53
C ALA A 216 16.82 -14.01 -6.64
N ASP A 217 17.15 -14.45 -5.42
CA ASP A 217 16.23 -15.00 -4.44
C ASP A 217 16.35 -14.29 -3.11
N LEU A 218 15.19 -13.98 -2.48
CA LEU A 218 15.14 -13.27 -1.19
C LEU A 218 15.75 -14.05 -0.02
N THR A 219 15.97 -15.34 -0.19
CA THR A 219 16.67 -16.17 0.83
C THR A 219 18.19 -16.08 0.71
N LYS A 220 18.71 -15.43 -0.37
CA LYS A 220 20.15 -15.29 -0.64
C LYS A 220 20.46 -13.93 -1.27
N LEU A 221 20.52 -12.90 -0.43
CA LEU A 221 20.68 -11.50 -0.85
C LEU A 221 22.09 -11.17 -1.40
N ASP A 222 23.09 -11.99 -1.08
CA ASP A 222 24.50 -11.83 -1.48
C ASP A 222 24.88 -12.62 -2.75
N SER A 223 23.89 -13.07 -3.54
CA SER A 223 24.14 -13.83 -4.76
C SER A 223 24.67 -12.94 -5.89
N ASP A 224 25.46 -13.51 -6.81
CA ASP A 224 25.93 -12.82 -8.03
C ASP A 224 24.76 -12.16 -8.81
N LYS A 225 23.59 -12.79 -8.76
CA LYS A 225 22.36 -12.27 -9.39
C LYS A 225 21.82 -11.02 -8.69
N ALA A 226 21.86 -10.99 -7.37
CA ALA A 226 21.51 -9.81 -6.61
C ALA A 226 22.49 -8.65 -6.88
N VAL A 227 23.79 -8.95 -6.88
CA VAL A 227 24.84 -7.98 -7.25
C VAL A 227 24.64 -7.46 -8.67
N GLN A 228 24.29 -8.32 -9.63
CA GLN A 228 24.01 -7.91 -11.01
C GLN A 228 22.85 -6.88 -11.08
N ALA A 229 21.75 -7.14 -10.37
CA ALA A 229 20.62 -6.21 -10.32
C ALA A 229 20.98 -4.87 -9.69
N LEU A 230 21.72 -4.91 -8.57
CA LEU A 230 22.15 -3.70 -7.86
C LEU A 230 23.16 -2.89 -8.69
N THR A 231 24.04 -3.57 -9.41
CA THR A 231 25.01 -2.93 -10.33
C THR A 231 24.28 -2.15 -11.43
N LEU A 232 23.19 -2.69 -12.00
CA LEU A 232 22.41 -2.01 -13.03
C LEU A 232 21.92 -0.63 -12.57
N TRP A 233 21.27 -0.56 -11.41
CA TRP A 233 20.77 0.70 -10.85
C TRP A 233 21.90 1.65 -10.47
N THR A 234 22.95 1.11 -9.85
CA THR A 234 24.14 1.87 -9.47
C THR A 234 24.80 2.51 -10.70
N ASP A 235 24.93 1.77 -11.78
CA ASP A 235 25.52 2.27 -13.03
C ASP A 235 24.64 3.31 -13.71
N TRP A 236 23.31 3.17 -13.65
CA TRP A 236 22.42 4.20 -14.18
C TRP A 236 22.56 5.52 -13.42
N VAL A 237 22.67 5.50 -12.09
CA VAL A 237 22.91 6.71 -11.30
C VAL A 237 24.30 7.29 -11.58
N LYS A 238 25.35 6.47 -11.54
CA LYS A 238 26.73 6.91 -11.81
C LYS A 238 26.92 7.51 -13.20
N GLN A 239 26.20 6.99 -14.22
CA GLN A 239 26.27 7.49 -15.59
C GLN A 239 25.29 8.64 -15.86
N GLY A 240 24.52 9.10 -14.87
CA GLY A 240 23.51 10.14 -15.03
C GLY A 240 22.31 9.74 -15.87
N LEU A 241 22.08 8.43 -16.06
CA LEU A 241 20.91 7.88 -16.75
C LEU A 241 19.67 7.89 -15.85
N ALA A 242 19.87 7.80 -14.53
CA ALA A 242 18.90 8.10 -13.49
C ALA A 242 19.44 9.24 -12.62
N PRO A 243 18.62 10.19 -12.14
CA PRO A 243 19.08 11.30 -11.31
C PRO A 243 19.33 10.84 -9.86
N ASN A 244 20.17 11.58 -9.12
CA ASN A 244 20.39 11.32 -7.70
C ASN A 244 19.13 11.47 -6.84
N SER A 245 18.10 12.17 -7.33
CA SER A 245 16.81 12.31 -6.64
C SER A 245 16.13 10.98 -6.36
N VAL A 246 16.41 9.91 -7.14
CA VAL A 246 15.85 8.57 -6.90
C VAL A 246 16.11 8.06 -5.48
N LEU A 247 17.22 8.48 -4.84
CA LEU A 247 17.56 8.14 -3.46
C LEU A 247 16.60 8.73 -2.42
N GLN A 248 15.89 9.79 -2.78
CA GLN A 248 14.91 10.48 -1.91
C GLN A 248 13.49 10.36 -2.42
N ASN A 249 13.33 9.94 -3.67
CA ASN A 249 12.02 9.83 -4.28
C ASN A 249 11.21 8.70 -3.64
N THR A 250 10.02 9.05 -3.17
CA THR A 250 8.93 8.10 -2.97
C THR A 250 8.33 7.70 -4.32
N GLN A 251 7.43 6.73 -4.35
CA GLN A 251 6.67 6.39 -5.56
C GLN A 251 5.89 7.60 -6.09
N GLY A 252 5.33 8.44 -5.19
CA GLY A 252 4.63 9.67 -5.56
C GLY A 252 5.56 10.71 -6.18
N THR A 253 6.69 11.01 -5.54
CA THR A 253 7.60 12.05 -6.03
C THR A 253 8.37 11.63 -7.28
N SER A 254 8.67 10.34 -7.48
CA SER A 254 9.20 9.85 -8.76
C SER A 254 8.19 10.00 -9.89
N TRP A 255 6.90 9.79 -9.60
CA TRP A 255 5.84 10.05 -10.57
C TRP A 255 5.69 11.54 -10.89
N ASP A 256 5.81 12.42 -9.88
CA ASP A 256 5.82 13.87 -10.09
C ASP A 256 6.97 14.33 -11.01
N GLU A 257 8.15 13.74 -10.87
CA GLU A 257 9.26 13.95 -11.80
C GLU A 257 8.90 13.51 -13.23
N PHE A 258 8.31 12.32 -13.39
CA PHE A 258 7.93 11.79 -14.68
C PHE A 258 6.87 12.67 -15.36
N LYS A 259 5.88 13.16 -14.62
CA LYS A 259 4.83 14.06 -15.11
C LYS A 259 5.36 15.40 -15.66
N THR A 260 6.58 15.77 -15.34
CA THR A 260 7.21 16.97 -15.96
C THR A 260 7.37 16.84 -17.48
N GLY A 261 7.25 15.62 -18.04
CA GLY A 261 7.42 15.33 -19.45
C GLY A 261 8.87 15.37 -19.93
N GLN A 262 9.85 15.40 -19.01
CA GLN A 262 11.28 15.41 -19.34
C GLN A 262 11.90 14.02 -19.33
N PHE A 263 11.33 13.06 -18.60
CA PHE A 263 11.83 11.70 -18.50
C PHE A 263 11.29 10.79 -19.61
N ALA A 264 12.14 9.88 -20.10
CA ALA A 264 11.74 8.86 -21.06
C ALA A 264 11.01 7.69 -20.39
N PHE A 265 11.48 7.29 -19.21
CA PHE A 265 10.93 6.15 -18.48
C PHE A 265 10.68 6.47 -17.00
N ALA A 266 9.70 5.78 -16.43
CA ALA A 266 9.49 5.71 -14.98
C ALA A 266 9.05 4.29 -14.61
N GLU A 267 9.68 3.70 -13.62
CA GLU A 267 9.13 2.53 -12.97
C GLU A 267 8.11 2.99 -11.93
N ASN A 268 6.87 2.53 -12.07
CA ASN A 268 5.82 2.84 -11.10
C ASN A 268 4.63 1.89 -11.23
N GLY A 269 3.64 2.02 -10.36
CA GLY A 269 2.56 1.07 -10.26
C GLY A 269 1.28 1.42 -11.00
N SER A 270 0.38 0.43 -11.02
CA SER A 270 -0.94 0.54 -11.66
C SER A 270 -1.81 1.67 -11.10
N TRP A 271 -1.54 2.16 -9.90
CA TRP A 271 -2.25 3.28 -9.26
C TRP A 271 -2.07 4.62 -9.98
N PHE A 272 -1.07 4.75 -10.86
CA PHE A 272 -0.88 5.93 -11.72
C PHE A 272 -1.39 5.74 -13.15
N LYS A 273 -2.07 4.60 -13.45
CA LYS A 273 -2.62 4.33 -14.79
C LYS A 273 -3.49 5.48 -15.31
N ALA A 274 -4.40 5.97 -14.49
CA ALA A 274 -5.32 7.03 -14.90
C ALA A 274 -4.58 8.33 -15.28
N ASP A 275 -3.53 8.69 -14.54
CA ASP A 275 -2.68 9.84 -14.86
C ASP A 275 -1.86 9.59 -16.13
N ALA A 276 -1.32 8.37 -16.28
CA ALA A 276 -0.56 7.97 -17.46
C ALA A 276 -1.42 8.05 -18.74
N ASP A 277 -2.62 7.50 -18.71
CA ASP A 277 -3.55 7.50 -19.84
C ASP A 277 -3.91 8.94 -20.26
N LYS A 278 -4.20 9.80 -19.27
CA LYS A 278 -4.50 11.22 -19.50
C LYS A 278 -3.32 11.97 -20.14
N ALA A 279 -2.09 11.61 -19.76
CA ALA A 279 -0.87 12.21 -20.29
C ALA A 279 -0.40 11.58 -21.62
N GLY A 280 -1.04 10.50 -22.07
CA GLY A 280 -0.63 9.74 -23.26
C GLY A 280 0.59 8.86 -23.07
N TYR A 281 0.99 8.62 -21.82
CA TYR A 281 2.08 7.69 -21.49
C TYR A 281 1.62 6.24 -21.71
N LYS A 282 2.60 5.37 -21.92
CA LYS A 282 2.37 3.95 -22.14
C LYS A 282 3.15 3.14 -21.12
N VAL A 283 2.88 1.85 -21.05
CA VAL A 283 3.53 0.95 -20.08
C VAL A 283 4.05 -0.29 -20.80
N LEU A 284 5.20 -0.78 -20.33
CA LEU A 284 5.83 -2.05 -20.72
C LEU A 284 5.87 -2.98 -19.51
N GLN A 285 5.93 -4.27 -19.79
CA GLN A 285 6.36 -5.30 -18.85
C GLN A 285 7.81 -5.02 -18.43
N LEU A 286 8.09 -5.14 -17.13
CA LEU A 286 9.47 -5.20 -16.64
C LEU A 286 10.13 -6.50 -17.10
N PHE A 287 11.41 -6.47 -17.38
CA PHE A 287 12.16 -7.59 -17.96
C PHE A 287 13.52 -7.78 -17.30
N GLY A 288 14.03 -8.99 -17.42
CA GLY A 288 15.36 -9.38 -16.97
C GLY A 288 16.48 -9.02 -17.95
N PRO A 289 17.72 -9.37 -17.62
CA PRO A 289 18.87 -9.10 -18.47
C PRO A 289 18.84 -9.86 -19.82
N ASP A 290 18.11 -10.96 -19.89
CA ASP A 290 17.93 -11.79 -21.08
C ASP A 290 16.63 -11.50 -21.86
N GLY A 291 15.88 -10.48 -21.44
CA GLY A 291 14.60 -10.10 -22.03
C GLY A 291 13.41 -10.94 -21.57
N SER A 292 13.61 -11.89 -20.67
CA SER A 292 12.49 -12.60 -20.03
C SER A 292 11.65 -11.66 -19.17
N ALA A 293 10.35 -11.92 -19.08
CA ALA A 293 9.47 -11.15 -18.21
C ALA A 293 9.93 -11.22 -16.74
N ALA A 294 10.20 -10.09 -16.12
CA ALA A 294 10.55 -10.02 -14.72
C ALA A 294 9.26 -10.03 -13.87
N PRO A 295 9.17 -10.90 -12.85
CA PRO A 295 8.05 -10.82 -11.92
C PRO A 295 8.13 -9.52 -11.13
N ALA A 296 7.03 -8.76 -11.09
CA ALA A 296 6.90 -7.62 -10.19
C ALA A 296 6.25 -8.06 -8.87
N PRO A 297 6.42 -7.32 -7.77
CA PRO A 297 5.81 -7.70 -6.51
C PRO A 297 4.28 -7.52 -6.54
N THR A 298 3.57 -8.45 -5.91
CA THR A 298 2.16 -8.25 -5.59
C THR A 298 2.07 -7.15 -4.53
N GLY A 299 1.36 -6.09 -4.84
CA GLY A 299 1.00 -5.02 -3.92
C GLY A 299 -0.50 -5.00 -3.66
N GLY A 300 -0.92 -4.02 -2.87
CA GLY A 300 -2.29 -3.85 -2.41
C GLY A 300 -2.43 -4.17 -0.92
N GLU A 301 -3.58 -3.80 -0.37
CA GLU A 301 -3.85 -3.89 1.05
C GLU A 301 -4.88 -4.97 1.35
N PHE A 302 -4.78 -5.51 2.55
CA PHE A 302 -5.78 -6.37 3.16
C PHE A 302 -6.66 -5.56 4.10
N ILE A 303 -7.97 -5.73 3.99
CA ILE A 303 -8.92 -5.30 5.01
C ILE A 303 -8.88 -6.34 6.12
N THR A 304 -8.34 -5.97 7.27
CA THR A 304 -8.19 -6.83 8.44
C THR A 304 -9.17 -6.44 9.54
N ILE A 305 -9.50 -7.39 10.40
CA ILE A 305 -10.27 -7.16 11.62
C ILE A 305 -9.34 -7.36 12.81
N PRO A 306 -8.85 -6.27 13.42
CA PRO A 306 -8.03 -6.34 14.63
C PRO A 306 -8.76 -6.98 15.82
N VAL A 307 -8.00 -7.51 16.78
CA VAL A 307 -8.54 -8.09 18.01
C VAL A 307 -9.25 -6.99 18.82
N GLN A 308 -10.48 -7.25 19.22
CA GLN A 308 -11.34 -6.32 19.97
C GLN A 308 -11.56 -6.80 21.41
N LYS A 309 -11.59 -5.85 22.36
CA LYS A 309 -12.03 -6.10 23.74
C LYS A 309 -13.53 -6.43 23.80
N ASP A 310 -14.32 -5.70 23.03
CA ASP A 310 -15.76 -5.93 22.89
C ASP A 310 -16.02 -6.84 21.69
N THR A 311 -16.21 -8.12 21.96
CA THR A 311 -16.44 -9.14 20.93
C THR A 311 -17.74 -8.96 20.17
N ALA A 312 -18.73 -8.22 20.71
CA ALA A 312 -19.98 -7.91 20.03
C ALA A 312 -19.75 -7.06 18.74
N ARG A 313 -18.63 -6.36 18.65
CA ARG A 313 -18.29 -5.50 17.51
C ARG A 313 -17.92 -6.32 16.25
N TYR A 314 -17.43 -7.54 16.40
CA TYR A 314 -17.02 -8.39 15.26
C TYR A 314 -18.13 -8.59 14.23
N ALA A 315 -19.37 -8.79 14.69
CA ALA A 315 -20.48 -9.02 13.76
C ALA A 315 -20.69 -7.85 12.77
N THR A 316 -20.51 -6.61 13.23
CA THR A 316 -20.60 -5.44 12.35
C THR A 316 -19.33 -5.22 11.56
N SER A 317 -18.15 -5.45 12.16
CA SER A 317 -16.86 -5.40 11.43
C SER A 317 -16.87 -6.33 10.22
N VAL A 318 -17.38 -7.55 10.38
CA VAL A 318 -17.57 -8.51 9.26
C VAL A 318 -18.49 -7.95 8.18
N LYS A 319 -19.60 -7.29 8.56
CA LYS A 319 -20.52 -6.67 7.57
C LYS A 319 -19.83 -5.53 6.81
N ILE A 320 -19.00 -4.72 7.48
CA ILE A 320 -18.21 -3.65 6.84
C ILE A 320 -17.24 -4.27 5.82
N VAL A 321 -16.46 -5.29 6.20
CA VAL A 321 -15.55 -5.99 5.28
C VAL A 321 -16.30 -6.52 4.08
N LYS A 322 -17.39 -7.26 4.30
CA LYS A 322 -18.22 -7.82 3.21
C LYS A 322 -18.79 -6.74 2.28
N CYS A 323 -19.18 -5.58 2.82
CA CYS A 323 -19.69 -4.47 2.02
C CYS A 323 -18.57 -3.88 1.13
N LEU A 324 -17.41 -3.59 1.71
CA LEU A 324 -16.29 -2.98 0.99
C LEU A 324 -15.64 -3.90 -0.05
N THR A 325 -15.80 -5.23 0.10
CA THR A 325 -15.22 -6.21 -0.84
C THR A 325 -16.23 -6.81 -1.82
N LYS A 326 -17.54 -6.56 -1.63
CA LYS A 326 -18.60 -7.12 -2.47
C LYS A 326 -18.46 -6.68 -3.93
N GLY A 327 -18.36 -7.65 -4.84
CA GLY A 327 -18.28 -7.37 -6.28
C GLY A 327 -17.09 -6.48 -6.64
N ASP A 328 -15.97 -6.65 -5.95
CA ASP A 328 -14.74 -5.89 -6.12
C ASP A 328 -14.90 -4.36 -5.92
N ALA A 329 -15.93 -3.94 -5.14
CA ALA A 329 -16.25 -2.52 -4.93
C ALA A 329 -15.06 -1.71 -4.40
N GLY A 330 -14.30 -2.27 -3.47
CA GLY A 330 -13.10 -1.63 -2.93
C GLY A 330 -11.99 -1.50 -3.96
N ALA A 331 -11.74 -2.54 -4.76
CA ALA A 331 -10.76 -2.50 -5.84
C ALA A 331 -11.11 -1.41 -6.86
N ASN A 332 -12.36 -1.37 -7.31
CA ASN A 332 -12.84 -0.35 -8.25
C ASN A 332 -12.76 1.07 -7.67
N ALA A 333 -13.09 1.24 -6.38
CA ALA A 333 -13.02 2.53 -5.70
C ALA A 333 -11.57 3.06 -5.55
N LEU A 334 -10.59 2.17 -5.45
CA LEU A 334 -9.16 2.49 -5.34
C LEU A 334 -8.45 2.57 -6.70
N GLY A 335 -9.09 2.10 -7.79
CA GLY A 335 -8.46 1.95 -9.09
C GLY A 335 -7.47 0.77 -9.14
N TYR A 336 -7.74 -0.27 -8.35
CA TYR A 336 -6.94 -1.49 -8.27
C TYR A 336 -7.48 -2.59 -9.18
N ILE A 337 -6.65 -3.59 -9.42
CA ILE A 337 -7.09 -4.82 -10.08
C ILE A 337 -7.85 -5.66 -9.06
N ALA A 338 -8.96 -6.25 -9.52
CA ALA A 338 -9.81 -7.12 -8.70
C ALA A 338 -9.00 -8.29 -8.13
N PRO A 339 -9.21 -8.66 -6.86
CA PRO A 339 -8.50 -9.79 -6.27
C PRO A 339 -9.11 -11.14 -6.69
N THR A 340 -10.31 -11.13 -7.24
CA THR A 340 -11.01 -12.33 -7.72
C THR A 340 -10.74 -12.60 -9.19
N LYS A 341 -10.79 -13.90 -9.58
CA LYS A 341 -10.69 -14.26 -11.00
C LYS A 341 -11.83 -13.66 -11.83
N ALA A 342 -13.04 -13.70 -11.30
CA ALA A 342 -14.22 -13.16 -12.00
C ALA A 342 -14.10 -11.66 -12.27
N GLY A 343 -13.61 -10.91 -11.27
CA GLY A 343 -13.36 -9.47 -11.41
C GLY A 343 -12.24 -9.17 -12.42
N GLN A 344 -11.15 -9.94 -12.38
CA GLN A 344 -10.07 -9.83 -13.37
C GLN A 344 -10.50 -10.11 -14.80
N ASP A 345 -11.43 -11.05 -14.98
CA ASP A 345 -12.01 -11.36 -16.30
C ASP A 345 -13.05 -10.31 -16.75
N ALA A 346 -13.64 -9.55 -15.82
CA ALA A 346 -14.63 -8.51 -16.10
C ALA A 346 -13.97 -7.14 -16.40
N GLN A 347 -13.00 -6.73 -15.61
CA GLN A 347 -12.36 -5.39 -15.71
C GLN A 347 -11.88 -5.03 -17.12
N PRO A 348 -11.17 -5.90 -17.89
CA PRO A 348 -10.76 -5.55 -19.26
C PRO A 348 -11.90 -5.45 -20.27
N LYS A 349 -13.07 -5.99 -19.96
CA LYS A 349 -14.27 -5.83 -20.83
C LYS A 349 -14.91 -4.46 -20.67
N GLU A 350 -14.80 -3.90 -19.45
CA GLU A 350 -15.26 -2.55 -19.13
C GLU A 350 -14.25 -1.50 -19.55
N ASP A 351 -12.96 -1.73 -19.25
CA ASP A 351 -11.83 -0.90 -19.65
C ASP A 351 -10.71 -1.76 -20.26
N PRO A 352 -10.63 -1.87 -21.61
CA PRO A 352 -9.57 -2.67 -22.28
C PRO A 352 -8.15 -2.26 -21.92
N THR A 353 -7.93 -1.05 -21.45
CA THR A 353 -6.61 -0.56 -21.04
C THR A 353 -6.11 -1.19 -19.73
N LEU A 354 -7.00 -1.88 -18.98
CA LEU A 354 -6.64 -2.66 -17.80
C LEU A 354 -6.04 -4.03 -18.13
N GLN A 355 -6.15 -4.51 -19.39
CA GLN A 355 -5.65 -5.84 -19.77
C GLN A 355 -4.18 -6.07 -19.40
N PHE A 356 -3.32 -5.06 -19.62
CA PHE A 356 -1.92 -5.13 -19.23
C PHE A 356 -1.78 -5.38 -17.72
N TRP A 357 -2.48 -4.59 -16.91
CA TRP A 357 -2.36 -4.64 -15.47
C TRP A 357 -2.95 -5.92 -14.85
N VAL A 358 -4.06 -6.42 -15.41
CA VAL A 358 -4.63 -7.73 -15.04
C VAL A 358 -3.60 -8.84 -15.29
N THR A 359 -2.96 -8.83 -16.46
CA THR A 359 -1.92 -9.81 -16.79
C THR A 359 -0.71 -9.68 -15.85
N ALA A 360 -0.27 -8.45 -15.58
CA ALA A 360 0.86 -8.19 -14.70
C ALA A 360 0.58 -8.62 -13.24
N VAL A 361 -0.62 -8.34 -12.72
CA VAL A 361 -1.03 -8.78 -11.37
C VAL A 361 -1.15 -10.30 -11.29
N ALA A 362 -1.67 -10.97 -12.33
CA ALA A 362 -1.74 -12.42 -12.36
C ALA A 362 -0.36 -13.10 -12.32
N ALA A 363 0.67 -12.43 -12.87
CA ALA A 363 2.07 -12.90 -12.88
C ALA A 363 2.89 -12.38 -11.68
N ALA A 364 2.32 -11.51 -10.83
CA ALA A 364 3.02 -10.89 -9.72
C ALA A 364 3.38 -11.90 -8.63
N LYS A 365 4.54 -11.67 -7.98
CA LYS A 365 5.08 -12.53 -6.93
C LYS A 365 4.84 -11.92 -5.54
N PRO A 366 4.24 -12.66 -4.58
CA PRO A 366 4.08 -12.16 -3.21
C PRO A 366 5.43 -12.03 -2.53
N ARG A 367 5.62 -10.94 -1.80
CA ARG A 367 6.87 -10.62 -1.07
C ARG A 367 7.12 -11.56 0.12
N THR A 368 6.05 -12.08 0.70
CA THR A 368 6.09 -12.97 1.88
C THR A 368 5.96 -14.46 1.52
N ALA A 369 6.00 -14.82 0.22
CA ALA A 369 6.03 -16.21 -0.22
C ALA A 369 7.28 -16.96 0.27
N ASP A 370 7.37 -18.24 -0.04
CA ASP A 370 8.52 -19.11 0.28
C ASP A 370 8.82 -19.18 1.79
N ASN A 371 7.79 -19.13 2.63
CA ASN A 371 7.86 -19.10 4.09
C ASN A 371 8.64 -17.91 4.67
N LEU A 372 8.74 -16.82 3.91
CA LEU A 372 9.39 -15.60 4.39
C LEU A 372 8.56 -14.91 5.46
N GLY A 373 7.24 -14.82 5.29
CA GLY A 373 6.33 -14.30 6.31
C GLY A 373 6.87 -13.07 7.03
N ILE A 374 7.02 -13.17 8.35
CA ILE A 374 7.54 -12.09 9.21
C ILE A 374 9.00 -11.71 8.92
N LYS A 375 9.78 -12.61 8.32
CA LYS A 375 11.19 -12.35 7.98
C LYS A 375 11.33 -11.32 6.87
N TYR A 376 10.30 -11.16 6.03
CA TYR A 376 10.35 -10.24 4.91
C TYR A 376 10.64 -8.79 5.34
N GLY A 377 10.15 -8.35 6.49
CA GLY A 377 10.44 -7.00 7.00
C GLY A 377 11.94 -6.72 7.14
N THR A 378 12.69 -7.66 7.73
CA THR A 378 14.16 -7.56 7.84
C THR A 378 14.86 -7.68 6.49
N ILE A 379 14.36 -8.56 5.61
CA ILE A 379 14.89 -8.72 4.25
C ILE A 379 14.74 -7.42 3.45
N SER A 380 13.56 -6.80 3.52
CA SER A 380 13.29 -5.52 2.89
C SER A 380 14.23 -4.42 3.40
N GLU A 381 14.46 -4.37 4.73
CA GLU A 381 15.40 -3.41 5.32
C GLU A 381 16.83 -3.59 4.79
N GLN A 382 17.28 -4.83 4.65
CA GLN A 382 18.59 -5.11 4.06
C GLN A 382 18.65 -4.70 2.59
N LEU A 383 17.59 -4.96 1.81
CA LEU A 383 17.52 -4.58 0.40
C LEU A 383 17.58 -3.07 0.19
N TYR A 384 16.68 -2.30 0.83
CA TYR A 384 16.71 -0.85 0.62
C TYR A 384 17.97 -0.20 1.20
N THR A 385 18.56 -0.76 2.26
CA THR A 385 19.86 -0.29 2.80
C THR A 385 20.99 -0.54 1.80
N ALA A 386 21.05 -1.72 1.19
CA ALA A 386 22.04 -2.05 0.17
C ALA A 386 21.87 -1.13 -1.06
N VAL A 387 20.63 -0.91 -1.51
CA VAL A 387 20.32 0.02 -2.60
C VAL A 387 20.80 1.44 -2.28
N GLN A 388 20.44 1.98 -1.12
CA GLN A 388 20.84 3.31 -0.69
C GLN A 388 22.37 3.45 -0.63
N ASN A 389 23.05 2.49 -0.03
CA ASN A 389 24.52 2.54 0.11
C ASN A 389 25.23 2.45 -1.24
N SER A 390 24.75 1.60 -2.14
CA SER A 390 25.36 1.42 -3.45
C SER A 390 25.13 2.60 -4.38
N LEU A 391 23.88 3.09 -4.46
CA LEU A 391 23.53 4.21 -5.33
C LEU A 391 24.15 5.53 -4.85
N SER A 392 24.30 5.73 -3.53
CA SER A 392 25.01 6.90 -2.97
C SER A 392 26.54 6.82 -3.11
N GLY A 393 27.08 5.66 -3.45
CA GLY A 393 28.51 5.41 -3.53
C GLY A 393 29.19 5.13 -2.16
N ALA A 394 28.40 4.91 -1.10
CA ALA A 394 28.91 4.54 0.22
C ALA A 394 29.47 3.10 0.27
N SER A 395 29.00 2.22 -0.62
CA SER A 395 29.54 0.87 -0.83
C SER A 395 29.54 0.49 -2.31
N THR A 396 30.23 -0.58 -2.64
CA THR A 396 30.05 -1.27 -3.94
C THR A 396 28.79 -2.16 -3.87
N PRO A 397 28.18 -2.47 -5.02
CA PRO A 397 27.10 -3.45 -5.10
C PRO A 397 27.45 -4.80 -4.50
#